data_d14094a4f27e5d094ed6c5efa5a9cf5d
#
_entry.id   d14094a4f27e5d094ed6c5efa5a9cf5d
#
_cell.length_a   1.000
_cell.length_b   1.000
_cell.length_c   1.000
_cell.angle_alpha   90.00
_cell.angle_beta   90.00
_cell.angle_gamma   90.00
#
_symmetry.space_group_name_H-M   'P 1'
#
loop_
_entity.id
_entity.type
_entity.pdbx_description
1 polymer ?
#
loop_
_entity_poly.entity_id
_entity_poly.type
_entity_poly.pdbx_seq_one_letter_code
_entity_poly.pdbx_strand_id
1 'polypeptide(L)'
;MPYWDGGYLGNPVIFPFFRTTDTEDVLVVQINPLVRHTMPTSANEIMGRINEITFNSSLLNEFRAIAFVSRLIEKRLLPRGKARGQYRHINLHRIVLDGEGKAFAPSSKLSNDYEFFEMLRDHGRRAARRFLDEHFDDIGRRSTIDLGAELLVQG
;
A
#
# COMPACT_ATOMS: atom_id res chain seq x y z
N MET A 1 7.94 -14.55 27.24
CA MET A 1 8.71 -13.55 26.46
C MET A 1 7.75 -12.50 25.96
N PRO A 2 8.03 -11.19 26.11
CA PRO A 2 7.24 -10.16 25.48
C PRO A 2 7.51 -10.14 23.97
N TYR A 3 6.45 -9.92 23.17
CA TYR A 3 6.53 -9.76 21.73
C TYR A 3 6.07 -8.37 21.33
N TRP A 4 6.68 -7.81 20.31
CA TRP A 4 6.24 -6.56 19.70
C TRP A 4 5.46 -6.86 18.41
N ASP A 5 4.56 -5.95 18.04
CA ASP A 5 3.85 -6.01 16.79
C ASP A 5 4.86 -5.92 15.62
N GLY A 6 4.84 -6.92 14.73
CA GLY A 6 5.69 -6.96 13.53
C GLY A 6 5.46 -5.79 12.58
N GLY A 7 4.32 -5.10 12.68
CA GLY A 7 4.01 -3.91 11.90
C GLY A 7 5.01 -2.75 12.09
N TYR A 8 5.72 -2.71 13.23
CA TYR A 8 6.80 -1.73 13.44
C TYR A 8 8.06 -2.01 12.62
N LEU A 9 8.25 -3.25 12.18
CA LEU A 9 9.39 -3.65 11.34
C LEU A 9 9.05 -3.58 9.85
N GLY A 10 7.81 -3.80 9.49
CA GLY A 10 7.36 -3.77 8.11
C GLY A 10 5.85 -3.91 7.99
N ASN A 11 5.19 -2.95 7.36
CA ASN A 11 3.76 -2.98 7.06
C ASN A 11 3.46 -2.12 5.81
N PRO A 12 3.17 -2.75 4.67
CA PRO A 12 3.15 -4.19 4.43
C PRO A 12 4.54 -4.81 4.27
N VAL A 13 4.62 -6.14 4.36
CA VAL A 13 5.76 -6.95 3.92
C VAL A 13 5.30 -7.73 2.69
N ILE A 14 5.70 -7.31 1.51
CA ILE A 14 5.20 -7.85 0.23
C ILE A 14 6.14 -8.94 -0.32
N PHE A 15 7.45 -8.80 -0.10
CA PHE A 15 8.46 -9.68 -0.70
C PHE A 15 8.26 -11.21 -0.47
N PRO A 16 7.66 -11.70 0.64
CA PRO A 16 7.46 -13.14 0.81
C PRO A 16 6.52 -13.72 -0.25
N PHE A 17 5.53 -12.95 -0.70
CA PHE A 17 4.57 -13.40 -1.70
C PHE A 17 5.21 -13.71 -3.04
N PHE A 18 6.33 -13.09 -3.37
CA PHE A 18 7.05 -13.35 -4.62
C PHE A 18 7.60 -14.76 -4.73
N ARG A 19 7.77 -15.45 -3.60
CA ARG A 19 8.27 -16.83 -3.54
C ARG A 19 7.20 -17.85 -3.20
N THR A 20 6.14 -17.44 -2.51
CA THR A 20 5.15 -18.35 -1.92
C THR A 20 3.87 -18.46 -2.73
N THR A 21 3.66 -17.56 -3.70
CA THR A 21 2.46 -17.58 -4.55
C THR A 21 2.84 -17.67 -6.03
N ASP A 22 1.89 -18.13 -6.84
CA ASP A 22 2.06 -18.20 -8.29
C ASP A 22 1.53 -16.96 -9.04
N THR A 23 0.82 -16.08 -8.34
CA THR A 23 0.32 -14.83 -8.94
C THR A 23 1.44 -13.84 -9.18
N GLU A 24 1.32 -13.06 -10.25
CA GLU A 24 2.13 -11.87 -10.50
C GLU A 24 1.42 -10.59 -10.05
N ASP A 25 0.17 -10.69 -9.58
CA ASP A 25 -0.62 -9.54 -9.14
C ASP A 25 -0.61 -9.42 -7.62
N VAL A 26 -0.37 -8.21 -7.13
CA VAL A 26 -0.45 -7.85 -5.71
C VAL A 26 -1.37 -6.65 -5.55
N LEU A 27 -2.46 -6.84 -4.81
CA LEU A 27 -3.40 -5.79 -4.47
C LEU A 27 -3.15 -5.31 -3.03
N VAL A 28 -2.78 -4.05 -2.90
CA VAL A 28 -2.58 -3.39 -1.61
C VAL A 28 -3.83 -2.60 -1.24
N VAL A 29 -4.39 -2.88 -0.06
CA VAL A 29 -5.44 -2.05 0.53
C VAL A 29 -4.79 -1.07 1.48
N GLN A 30 -4.69 0.19 1.05
CA GLN A 30 -4.01 1.24 1.79
C GLN A 30 -5.00 2.04 2.65
N ILE A 31 -4.79 1.99 3.96
CA ILE A 31 -5.65 2.68 4.93
C ILE A 31 -5.08 4.06 5.27
N ASN A 32 -3.76 4.16 5.43
CA ASN A 32 -3.10 5.42 5.80
C ASN A 32 -2.79 6.25 4.55
N PRO A 33 -3.16 7.54 4.49
CA PRO A 33 -2.86 8.40 3.35
C PRO A 33 -1.35 8.65 3.26
N LEU A 34 -0.81 8.69 2.03
CA LEU A 34 0.58 9.09 1.79
C LEU A 34 0.75 10.60 1.96
N VAL A 35 -0.20 11.38 1.48
CA VAL A 35 -0.17 12.84 1.51
C VAL A 35 -1.23 13.36 2.47
N ARG A 36 -0.87 14.36 3.26
CA ARG A 36 -1.79 15.18 4.06
C ARG A 36 -1.65 16.63 3.67
N HIS A 37 -2.78 17.28 3.47
CA HIS A 37 -2.83 18.71 3.13
C HIS A 37 -2.93 19.59 4.37
N THR A 38 -3.20 19.01 5.54
CA THR A 38 -3.31 19.73 6.82
C THR A 38 -2.07 19.49 7.67
N MET A 39 -1.52 20.57 8.22
CA MET A 39 -0.40 20.49 9.16
C MET A 39 -0.92 20.09 10.54
N PRO A 40 -0.32 19.09 11.21
CA PRO A 40 -0.70 18.72 12.57
C PRO A 40 -0.27 19.84 13.55
N THR A 41 -1.18 20.22 14.44
CA THR A 41 -0.96 21.33 15.40
C THR A 41 -0.97 20.88 16.86
N SER A 42 -1.58 19.73 17.15
CA SER A 42 -1.60 19.14 18.49
C SER A 42 -0.60 17.99 18.63
N ALA A 43 -0.17 17.70 19.84
CA ALA A 43 0.74 16.58 20.13
C ALA A 43 0.19 15.24 19.62
N ASN A 44 -1.11 14.99 19.76
CA ASN A 44 -1.75 13.77 19.26
C ASN A 44 -1.74 13.68 17.73
N GLU A 45 -1.97 14.79 17.04
CA GLU A 45 -1.90 14.86 15.58
C GLU A 45 -0.47 14.66 15.08
N ILE A 46 0.51 15.24 15.77
CA ILE A 46 1.94 15.06 15.46
C ILE A 46 2.33 13.58 15.62
N MET A 47 1.98 12.96 16.75
CA MET A 47 2.25 11.53 16.97
C MET A 47 1.54 10.64 15.93
N GLY A 48 0.30 10.97 15.61
CA GLY A 48 -0.44 10.31 14.53
C GLY A 48 0.29 10.40 13.19
N ARG A 49 0.81 11.58 12.85
CA ARG A 49 1.57 11.79 11.61
C ARG A 49 2.89 11.03 11.58
N ILE A 50 3.61 10.99 12.71
CA ILE A 50 4.84 10.19 12.84
C ILE A 50 4.55 8.72 12.55
N ASN A 51 3.49 8.17 13.15
CA ASN A 51 3.09 6.79 12.91
C ASN A 51 2.73 6.53 11.44
N GLU A 52 1.98 7.43 10.80
CA GLU A 52 1.65 7.32 9.37
C GLU A 52 2.91 7.32 8.49
N ILE A 53 3.85 8.22 8.75
CA ILE A 53 5.12 8.29 8.00
C ILE A 53 5.90 6.99 8.17
N THR A 54 5.97 6.47 9.40
CA THR A 54 6.68 5.21 9.68
C THR A 54 6.08 4.03 8.93
N PHE A 55 4.76 3.86 8.99
CA PHE A 55 4.09 2.77 8.26
C PHE A 55 4.18 2.96 6.74
N ASN A 56 3.98 4.17 6.24
CA ASN A 56 4.08 4.45 4.81
C ASN A 56 5.50 4.29 4.26
N SER A 57 6.54 4.52 5.08
CA SER A 57 7.94 4.27 4.67
C SER A 57 8.16 2.83 4.25
N SER A 58 7.60 1.87 4.98
CA SER A 58 7.69 0.45 4.63
C SER A 58 7.04 0.17 3.28
N LEU A 59 5.81 0.65 3.07
CA LEU A 59 5.10 0.51 1.79
C LEU A 59 5.90 1.08 0.62
N LEU A 60 6.44 2.28 0.79
CA LEU A 60 7.22 2.93 -0.26
C LEU A 60 8.54 2.21 -0.57
N ASN A 61 9.18 1.65 0.44
CA ASN A 61 10.40 0.85 0.23
C ASN A 61 10.10 -0.44 -0.55
N GLU A 62 8.99 -1.12 -0.25
CA GLU A 62 8.52 -2.27 -1.03
C GLU A 62 8.22 -1.86 -2.49
N PHE A 63 7.52 -0.75 -2.71
CA PHE A 63 7.24 -0.24 -4.04
C PHE A 63 8.51 0.11 -4.83
N ARG A 64 9.50 0.75 -4.17
CA ARG A 64 10.80 1.05 -4.79
C ARG A 64 11.54 -0.21 -5.21
N ALA A 65 11.54 -1.23 -4.35
CA ALA A 65 12.18 -2.51 -4.66
C ALA A 65 11.52 -3.19 -5.87
N ILE A 66 10.18 -3.23 -5.90
CA ILE A 66 9.41 -3.80 -7.02
C ILE A 66 9.68 -3.01 -8.31
N ALA A 67 9.61 -1.68 -8.26
CA ALA A 67 9.87 -0.82 -9.42
C ALA A 67 11.28 -1.03 -9.97
N PHE A 68 12.28 -1.13 -9.09
CA PHE A 68 13.66 -1.36 -9.47
C PHE A 68 13.84 -2.70 -10.19
N VAL A 69 13.32 -3.79 -9.61
CA VAL A 69 13.40 -5.12 -10.22
C VAL A 69 12.66 -5.16 -11.55
N SER A 70 11.44 -4.63 -11.63
CA SER A 70 10.66 -4.57 -12.86
C SER A 70 11.41 -3.84 -13.98
N ARG A 71 12.03 -2.69 -13.68
CA ARG A 71 12.86 -1.95 -14.64
C ARG A 71 14.07 -2.76 -15.14
N LEU A 72 14.71 -3.54 -14.26
CA LEU A 72 15.82 -4.39 -14.66
C LEU A 72 15.38 -5.54 -15.58
N ILE A 73 14.20 -6.11 -15.34
CA ILE A 73 13.60 -7.13 -16.20
C ILE A 73 13.26 -6.54 -17.56
N GLU A 74 12.61 -5.37 -17.62
CA GLU A 74 12.26 -4.68 -18.86
C GLU A 74 13.48 -4.35 -19.70
N LYS A 75 14.58 -3.92 -19.05
CA LYS A 75 15.86 -3.67 -19.71
C LYS A 75 16.64 -4.95 -20.05
N ARG A 76 16.07 -6.14 -19.79
CA ARG A 76 16.72 -7.46 -20.00
C ARG A 76 18.04 -7.64 -19.21
N LEU A 77 18.20 -6.93 -18.12
CA LEU A 77 19.35 -7.05 -17.22
C LEU A 77 19.16 -8.17 -16.19
N LEU A 78 17.90 -8.58 -15.94
CA LEU A 78 17.56 -9.71 -15.11
C LEU A 78 16.69 -10.71 -15.87
N PRO A 79 16.92 -12.02 -15.69
CA PRO A 79 16.10 -13.05 -16.35
C PRO A 79 14.71 -13.12 -15.69
N ARG A 80 13.65 -13.02 -16.51
CA ARG A 80 12.27 -13.20 -16.06
C ARG A 80 11.91 -14.68 -15.99
N GLY A 81 11.27 -15.10 -14.89
CA GLY A 81 10.75 -16.43 -14.73
C GLY A 81 10.50 -16.82 -13.29
N LYS A 82 10.15 -18.10 -13.07
CA LYS A 82 9.84 -18.66 -11.75
C LYS A 82 10.95 -19.57 -11.22
N ALA A 83 11.93 -19.91 -12.03
CA ALA A 83 13.03 -20.77 -11.60
C ALA A 83 14.02 -20.04 -10.68
N ARG A 84 14.86 -20.82 -10.00
CA ARG A 84 15.91 -20.26 -9.13
C ARG A 84 16.84 -19.33 -9.94
N GLY A 85 17.07 -18.13 -9.44
CA GLY A 85 17.87 -17.11 -10.10
C GLY A 85 17.11 -16.28 -11.14
N GLN A 86 15.82 -16.52 -11.30
CA GLN A 86 14.93 -15.70 -12.12
C GLN A 86 14.10 -14.76 -11.25
N TYR A 87 13.60 -13.69 -11.85
CA TYR A 87 12.84 -12.65 -11.18
C TYR A 87 11.45 -12.54 -11.81
N ARG A 88 10.45 -12.20 -10.99
CA ARG A 88 9.10 -11.99 -11.47
C ARG A 88 8.84 -10.53 -11.75
N HIS A 89 8.09 -10.27 -12.79
CA HIS A 89 7.42 -8.99 -12.96
C HIS A 89 6.17 -8.98 -12.07
N ILE A 90 6.01 -7.97 -11.26
CA ILE A 90 4.85 -7.85 -10.35
C ILE A 90 3.97 -6.70 -10.82
N ASN A 91 2.71 -7.02 -11.07
CA ASN A 91 1.66 -6.04 -11.28
C ASN A 91 1.17 -5.54 -9.92
N LEU A 92 1.31 -4.27 -9.67
CA LEU A 92 0.84 -3.65 -8.43
C LEU A 92 -0.48 -2.95 -8.64
N HIS A 93 -1.39 -3.23 -7.72
CA HIS A 93 -2.70 -2.59 -7.65
C HIS A 93 -2.89 -2.00 -6.27
N ARG A 94 -3.68 -0.93 -6.18
CA ARG A 94 -3.92 -0.27 -4.90
C ARG A 94 -5.36 0.21 -4.79
N ILE A 95 -6.00 -0.17 -3.68
CA ILE A 95 -7.23 0.45 -3.23
C ILE A 95 -6.87 1.42 -2.13
N VAL A 96 -7.20 2.69 -2.30
CA VAL A 96 -7.01 3.73 -1.30
C VAL A 96 -8.35 4.03 -0.67
N LEU A 97 -8.38 4.12 0.66
CA LEU A 97 -9.57 4.55 1.35
C LEU A 97 -9.83 6.02 1.01
N ASP A 98 -10.96 6.29 0.35
CA ASP A 98 -11.38 7.64 0.08
C ASP A 98 -11.73 8.35 1.38
N GLY A 99 -10.93 9.29 1.71
CA GLY A 99 -11.27 10.31 2.65
C GLY A 99 -11.04 11.65 1.96
N GLU A 100 -12.10 12.36 1.65
CA GLU A 100 -12.00 13.79 1.40
C GLU A 100 -11.35 14.45 2.63
N GLY A 101 -10.02 14.42 2.70
CA GLY A 101 -9.22 15.16 3.69
C GLY A 101 -9.42 14.80 5.17
N LYS A 102 -10.38 13.97 5.53
CA LYS A 102 -10.56 13.47 6.90
C LYS A 102 -9.88 12.11 7.06
N ALA A 103 -8.57 12.13 7.14
CA ALA A 103 -7.89 10.97 7.71
C ALA A 103 -8.47 10.77 9.12
N PHE A 104 -8.99 9.60 9.37
CA PHE A 104 -9.50 9.25 10.69
C PHE A 104 -8.40 9.47 11.72
N ALA A 105 -8.76 10.13 12.82
CA ALA A 105 -7.81 10.37 13.89
C ALA A 105 -7.20 9.03 14.37
N PRO A 106 -5.95 8.98 14.79
CA PRO A 106 -5.34 7.76 15.33
C PRO A 106 -6.17 7.12 16.45
N SER A 107 -6.88 7.94 17.23
CA SER A 107 -7.82 7.52 18.26
C SER A 107 -9.02 6.74 17.73
N SER A 108 -9.36 6.90 16.45
CA SER A 108 -10.47 6.15 15.84
C SER A 108 -10.19 4.65 15.75
N LYS A 109 -8.93 4.23 15.80
CA LYS A 109 -8.52 2.82 15.85
C LYS A 109 -8.96 2.12 17.16
N LEU A 110 -9.25 2.90 18.19
CA LEU A 110 -9.72 2.43 19.49
C LEU A 110 -11.24 2.64 19.67
N SER A 111 -11.91 3.16 18.65
CA SER A 111 -13.36 3.29 18.68
C SER A 111 -14.01 1.92 18.70
N ASN A 112 -15.01 1.74 19.56
CA ASN A 112 -15.89 0.58 19.57
C ASN A 112 -17.33 0.96 19.17
N ASP A 113 -17.50 2.12 18.54
CA ASP A 113 -18.78 2.61 18.06
C ASP A 113 -19.19 1.86 16.78
N TYR A 114 -20.36 1.23 16.84
CA TYR A 114 -20.89 0.43 15.73
C TYR A 114 -21.21 1.27 14.50
N GLU A 115 -21.76 2.47 14.66
CA GLU A 115 -22.06 3.37 13.56
C GLU A 115 -20.78 3.81 12.83
N PHE A 116 -19.70 4.00 13.59
CA PHE A 116 -18.39 4.27 13.01
C PHE A 116 -17.87 3.11 12.16
N PHE A 117 -18.05 1.86 12.60
CA PHE A 117 -17.66 0.70 11.79
C PHE A 117 -18.51 0.55 10.53
N GLU A 118 -19.83 0.84 10.61
CA GLU A 118 -20.68 0.83 9.43
C GLU A 118 -20.24 1.88 8.42
N MET A 119 -19.92 3.07 8.87
CA MET A 119 -19.39 4.14 8.03
C MET A 119 -18.07 3.72 7.35
N LEU A 120 -17.14 3.12 8.09
CA LEU A 120 -15.87 2.61 7.54
C LEU A 120 -16.08 1.51 6.50
N ARG A 121 -16.99 0.57 6.79
CA ARG A 121 -17.39 -0.48 5.85
C ARG A 121 -17.88 0.11 4.54
N ASP A 122 -18.75 1.11 4.61
CA ASP A 122 -19.36 1.71 3.42
C ASP A 122 -18.33 2.54 2.62
N HIS A 123 -17.38 3.22 3.29
CA HIS A 123 -16.24 3.85 2.63
C HIS A 123 -15.36 2.81 1.91
N GLY A 124 -15.01 1.72 2.59
CA GLY A 124 -14.22 0.64 1.99
C GLY A 124 -14.92 0.00 0.78
N ARG A 125 -16.24 -0.24 0.88
CA ARG A 125 -17.03 -0.78 -0.24
C ARG A 125 -17.05 0.16 -1.44
N ARG A 126 -17.20 1.46 -1.24
CA ARG A 126 -17.14 2.44 -2.34
C ARG A 126 -15.77 2.48 -3.00
N ALA A 127 -14.71 2.50 -2.21
CA ALA A 127 -13.34 2.50 -2.72
C ALA A 127 -13.05 1.23 -3.54
N ALA A 128 -13.45 0.06 -3.02
CA ALA A 128 -13.28 -1.21 -3.71
C ALA A 128 -14.10 -1.29 -5.00
N ARG A 129 -15.37 -0.83 -4.97
CA ARG A 129 -16.22 -0.83 -6.17
C ARG A 129 -15.63 0.04 -7.26
N ARG A 130 -15.20 1.27 -6.94
CA ARG A 130 -14.55 2.14 -7.92
C ARG A 130 -13.31 1.49 -8.54
N PHE A 131 -12.45 0.91 -7.71
CA PHE A 131 -11.27 0.20 -8.21
C PHE A 131 -11.67 -0.93 -9.17
N LEU A 132 -12.69 -1.71 -8.84
CA LEU A 132 -13.15 -2.80 -9.69
C LEU A 132 -13.80 -2.30 -10.98
N ASP A 133 -14.59 -1.23 -10.92
CA ASP A 133 -15.23 -0.64 -12.09
C ASP A 133 -14.19 -0.07 -13.08
N GLU A 134 -13.08 0.46 -12.59
CA GLU A 134 -12.04 1.08 -13.41
C GLU A 134 -10.93 0.11 -13.84
N HIS A 135 -10.62 -0.90 -13.03
CA HIS A 135 -9.37 -1.66 -13.14
C HIS A 135 -9.54 -3.19 -13.10
N PHE A 136 -10.76 -3.72 -13.07
CA PHE A 136 -10.95 -5.17 -13.02
C PHE A 136 -10.25 -5.90 -14.18
N ASP A 137 -10.33 -5.34 -15.37
CA ASP A 137 -9.72 -5.91 -16.58
C ASP A 137 -8.19 -5.74 -16.63
N ASP A 138 -7.61 -4.92 -15.78
CA ASP A 138 -6.17 -4.73 -15.68
C ASP A 138 -5.50 -5.83 -14.83
N ILE A 139 -6.25 -6.47 -13.94
CA ILE A 139 -5.75 -7.56 -13.08
C ILE A 139 -5.29 -8.73 -13.97
N GLY A 140 -4.09 -9.23 -13.71
CA GLY A 140 -3.47 -10.27 -14.53
C GLY A 140 -2.83 -9.77 -15.82
N ARG A 141 -2.90 -8.47 -16.13
CA ARG A 141 -2.39 -7.89 -17.38
C ARG A 141 -1.34 -6.81 -17.15
N ARG A 142 -1.60 -5.87 -16.25
CA ARG A 142 -0.72 -4.72 -15.99
C ARG A 142 -0.95 -4.11 -14.61
N SER A 143 0.06 -3.41 -14.10
CA SER A 143 -0.09 -2.59 -12.89
C SER A 143 -1.12 -1.47 -13.10
N THR A 144 -1.87 -1.15 -12.05
CA THR A 144 -2.75 0.03 -11.99
C THR A 144 -2.10 1.20 -11.24
N ILE A 145 -0.88 1.01 -10.73
CA ILE A 145 -0.07 2.05 -10.10
C ILE A 145 1.07 2.42 -11.04
N ASP A 146 1.23 3.70 -11.31
CA ASP A 146 2.46 4.23 -11.91
C ASP A 146 3.51 4.44 -10.82
N LEU A 147 4.39 3.44 -10.65
CA LEU A 147 5.46 3.49 -9.66
C LEU A 147 6.47 4.61 -9.93
N GLY A 148 6.61 5.05 -11.19
CA GLY A 148 7.47 6.18 -11.54
C GLY A 148 6.93 7.49 -10.96
N ALA A 149 5.65 7.76 -11.18
CA ALA A 149 4.97 8.95 -10.65
C ALA A 149 4.87 8.94 -9.12
N GLU A 150 4.52 7.80 -8.52
CA GLU A 150 4.39 7.65 -7.05
C GLU A 150 5.69 7.95 -6.30
N LEU A 151 6.84 7.60 -6.88
CA LEU A 151 8.14 7.79 -6.24
C LEU A 151 8.69 9.21 -6.43
N LEU A 152 8.20 9.97 -7.42
CA LEU A 152 8.60 11.36 -7.68
C LEU A 152 7.88 12.37 -6.79
N VAL A 153 6.70 12.05 -6.29
CA VAL A 153 5.87 12.95 -5.44
C VAL A 153 6.49 13.20 -4.05
N GLN A 154 7.59 12.52 -3.70
CA GLN A 154 8.19 12.55 -2.36
C GLN A 154 9.68 12.94 -2.36
N GLY A 155 10.16 13.55 -3.44
CA GLY A 155 11.51 14.11 -3.52
C GLY A 155 11.56 15.57 -3.12
#